data_2b7faffe0fa8ef6113253dd237844315
#
_entry.id   2b7faffe0fa8ef6113253dd237844315
#
_cell.length_a   1.000
_cell.length_b   1.000
_cell.length_c   1.000
_cell.angle_alpha   90.00
_cell.angle_beta   90.00
_cell.angle_gamma   90.00
#
_symmetry.space_group_name_H-M   'P 1'
#
loop_
_entity.id
_entity.type
_entity.pdbx_description
1 polymer ?
#
loop_
_entity_poly.entity_id
_entity_poly.type
_entity_poly.pdbx_seq_one_letter_code
_entity_poly.pdbx_strand_id
1 'polypeptide(L)' 'MKLYRFLSDDDTSAFCHKVSAALNQGWLLHGGPTYGFDAARGVMRCGQAVVKDVPGTYGPDLKLAEQ' A
#
# COMPACT_ATOMS: atom_id res chain seq x y z
N MET A 1 14.60 10.72 0.50
CA MET A 1 14.47 9.47 -0.25
C MET A 1 13.01 9.23 -0.60
N LYS A 2 12.78 8.58 -1.72
CA LYS A 2 11.42 8.23 -2.16
C LYS A 2 11.13 6.77 -1.82
N LEU A 3 10.01 6.53 -1.17
CA LEU A 3 9.61 5.20 -0.72
C LEU A 3 8.37 4.74 -1.48
N TYR A 4 8.27 3.44 -1.68
CA TYR A 4 7.15 2.79 -2.38
C TYR A 4 6.60 1.66 -1.52
N ARG A 5 5.27 1.57 -1.46
CA ARG A 5 4.57 0.41 -0.87
C ARG A 5 3.44 -0.01 -1.80
N PHE A 6 3.26 -1.32 -1.95
CA PHE A 6 2.08 -1.86 -2.61
C PHE A 6 1.20 -2.50 -1.54
N LEU A 7 0.07 -1.85 -1.26
CA LEU A 7 -0.88 -2.31 -0.25
C LEU A 7 -1.88 -3.24 -0.92
N SER A 8 -2.11 -4.40 -0.34
CA SER A 8 -3.07 -5.36 -0.89
C SER A 8 -3.85 -6.04 0.22
N ASP A 9 -5.08 -6.42 -0.10
CA ASP A 9 -5.96 -7.15 0.82
C ASP A 9 -7.15 -7.70 0.03
N ASP A 10 -8.00 -8.48 0.69
CA ASP A 10 -9.28 -8.89 0.13
C ASP A 10 -10.20 -7.68 -0.07
N ASP A 11 -11.18 -7.80 -0.94
CA ASP A 11 -12.16 -6.74 -1.22
C ASP A 11 -13.13 -6.56 -0.05
N THR A 12 -12.62 -5.98 1.03
CA THR A 12 -13.36 -5.69 2.26
C THR A 12 -12.95 -4.29 2.77
N SER A 13 -13.67 -3.81 3.79
CA SER A 13 -13.31 -2.54 4.43
C SER A 13 -11.90 -2.55 5.03
N ALA A 14 -11.33 -3.72 5.32
CA ALA A 14 -9.96 -3.83 5.80
C ALA A 14 -8.96 -3.22 4.81
N PHE A 15 -9.16 -3.42 3.50
CA PHE A 15 -8.34 -2.79 2.48
C PHE A 15 -8.47 -1.26 2.53
N CYS A 16 -9.69 -0.76 2.64
CA CYS A 16 -9.94 0.69 2.71
C CYS A 16 -9.25 1.31 3.94
N HIS A 17 -9.32 0.64 5.08
CA HIS A 17 -8.64 1.10 6.30
C HIS A 17 -7.13 1.08 6.15
N LYS A 18 -6.58 0.06 5.50
CA LYS A 18 -5.14 -0.05 5.25
C LYS A 18 -4.64 1.12 4.40
N VAL A 19 -5.34 1.44 3.33
CA VAL A 19 -4.98 2.58 2.46
C VAL A 19 -5.18 3.89 3.21
N SER A 20 -6.29 4.07 3.91
CA SER A 20 -6.57 5.29 4.66
C SER A 20 -5.53 5.56 5.73
N ALA A 21 -5.07 4.52 6.44
CA ALA A 21 -4.01 4.65 7.43
C ALA A 21 -2.71 5.14 6.80
N ALA A 22 -2.36 4.62 5.63
CA ALA A 22 -1.17 5.07 4.90
C ALA A 22 -1.31 6.55 4.50
N LEU A 23 -2.47 6.95 3.97
CA LEU A 23 -2.71 8.36 3.59
C LEU A 23 -2.59 9.29 4.79
N ASN A 24 -3.05 8.86 5.97
CA ASN A 24 -2.94 9.66 7.19
C ASN A 24 -1.50 9.75 7.72
N GLN A 25 -0.62 8.87 7.28
CA GLN A 25 0.82 8.94 7.60
C GLN A 25 1.60 9.75 6.56
N GLY A 26 0.94 10.34 5.58
CA GLY A 26 1.56 11.17 4.57
C GLY A 26 1.91 10.45 3.26
N TRP A 27 1.51 9.18 3.10
CA TRP A 27 1.67 8.48 1.83
C TRP A 27 0.68 9.04 0.81
N LEU A 28 1.10 9.06 -0.46
CA LEU A 28 0.29 9.55 -1.57
C LEU A 28 -0.05 8.38 -2.50
N LEU A 29 -1.27 8.40 -3.04
CA LEU A 29 -1.67 7.41 -4.03
C LEU A 29 -0.80 7.53 -5.29
N HIS A 30 -0.36 6.39 -5.81
CA HIS A 30 0.42 6.33 -7.05
C HIS A 30 -0.29 5.43 -8.05
N GLY A 31 -0.84 6.03 -9.10
CA GLY A 31 -1.62 5.30 -10.10
C GLY A 31 -2.98 4.86 -9.56
N GLY A 32 -3.71 4.12 -10.38
CA GLY A 32 -5.00 3.56 -10.01
C GLY A 32 -4.89 2.28 -9.20
N PRO A 33 -6.00 1.86 -8.58
CA PRO A 33 -6.04 0.59 -7.87
C PRO A 33 -6.02 -0.60 -8.83
N THR A 34 -5.62 -1.75 -8.31
CA THR A 34 -5.72 -3.02 -9.02
C THR A 34 -6.82 -3.88 -8.39
N TYR A 35 -7.44 -4.72 -9.20
CA TYR A 35 -8.56 -5.54 -8.77
C TYR A 35 -8.52 -6.87 -9.54
N GLY A 36 -8.41 -7.98 -8.83
CA GLY A 36 -8.28 -9.28 -9.47
C GLY A 36 -8.86 -10.40 -8.64
N PHE A 37 -9.23 -11.49 -9.31
CA PHE A 37 -9.80 -12.65 -8.65
C PHE A 37 -8.72 -13.64 -8.23
N ASP A 38 -8.76 -14.05 -6.96
CA ASP A 38 -7.92 -15.11 -6.41
C ASP A 38 -8.71 -16.42 -6.48
N ALA A 39 -8.44 -17.21 -7.51
CA ALA A 39 -9.17 -18.47 -7.75
C ALA A 39 -8.89 -19.51 -6.65
N ALA A 40 -7.73 -19.51 -6.04
CA ALA A 40 -7.37 -20.46 -4.99
C ALA A 40 -8.19 -20.26 -3.72
N ARG A 41 -8.57 -18.98 -3.42
CA ARG A 41 -9.35 -18.64 -2.23
C ARG A 41 -10.79 -18.29 -2.56
N GLY A 42 -11.13 -18.10 -3.84
CA GLY A 42 -12.47 -17.72 -4.26
C GLY A 42 -12.88 -16.30 -3.87
N VAL A 43 -11.95 -15.37 -3.77
CA VAL A 43 -12.19 -13.98 -3.34
C VAL A 43 -11.57 -13.00 -4.31
N MET A 44 -12.11 -11.77 -4.32
CA MET A 44 -11.51 -10.66 -5.04
C MET A 44 -10.39 -10.04 -4.20
N ARG A 45 -9.28 -9.69 -4.86
CA ARG A 45 -8.14 -9.03 -4.22
C ARG A 45 -7.99 -7.64 -4.77
N CYS A 46 -7.68 -6.70 -3.88
CA CYS A 46 -7.44 -5.30 -4.20
C CYS A 46 -6.00 -4.93 -3.95
N GLY A 47 -5.46 -3.98 -4.72
CA GLY A 47 -4.12 -3.44 -4.52
C GLY A 47 -4.07 -1.96 -4.84
N GLN A 48 -3.21 -1.23 -4.16
CA GLN A 48 -2.98 0.19 -4.39
C GLN A 48 -1.53 0.52 -4.06
N ALA A 49 -0.82 1.11 -5.02
CA ALA A 49 0.52 1.62 -4.80
C ALA A 49 0.45 2.98 -4.12
N VAL A 50 1.35 3.20 -3.16
CA VAL A 50 1.52 4.49 -2.50
C VAL A 50 3.00 4.83 -2.43
N VAL A 51 3.29 6.13 -2.48
CA VAL A 51 4.66 6.65 -2.45
C VAL A 51 4.78 7.74 -1.40
N LYS A 52 5.99 7.93 -0.88
CA LYS A 52 6.25 8.97 0.11
C LYS A 52 7.70 9.43 -0.02
N ASP A 53 7.91 10.74 0.09
CA ASP A 53 9.24 11.33 0.18
C ASP A 53 9.55 11.65 1.64
N VAL A 54 10.68 11.15 2.15
CA VAL A 54 11.14 11.43 3.51
C VAL A 54 12.63 11.75 3.49
N PRO A 55 13.13 12.50 4.50
CA PRO A 55 14.57 12.76 4.61
C PRO A 55 15.35 11.49 4.81
N GLY A 56 16.60 11.47 4.34
CA GLY A 56 17.52 10.38 4.58
C GLY A 56 17.87 9.61 3.33
N THR A 57 18.63 8.53 3.51
CA THR A 57 19.08 7.64 2.45
C THR A 57 18.43 6.28 2.62
N TYR A 58 17.94 5.72 1.52
CA TYR A 58 17.32 4.41 1.54
C TYR A 58 18.33 3.31 1.90
N GLY A 59 17.90 2.35 2.70
CA GLY A 59 18.63 1.13 2.99
C GLY A 59 17.67 -0.05 3.11
N PRO A 60 18.12 -1.28 2.84
CA PRO A 60 17.24 -2.45 2.84
C PRO A 60 16.65 -2.82 4.20
N ASP A 61 17.24 -2.31 5.29
CA ASP A 61 16.74 -2.56 6.64
C ASP A 61 15.65 -1.58 7.08
N LEU A 62 15.33 -0.61 6.24
CA LEU A 62 14.30 0.39 6.55
C LEU A 62 12.93 -0.28 6.63
N LYS A 63 12.20 -0.01 7.73
CA LYS A 63 10.84 -0.53 7.92
C LYS A 63 9.84 0.42 7.30
N LEU A 64 9.36 0.08 6.10
CA LEU A 64 8.47 0.94 5.32
C LEU A 64 7.16 1.23 6.04
N ALA A 65 6.60 0.28 6.77
CA ALA A 65 5.34 0.47 7.48
C ALA A 65 5.44 1.49 8.61
N GLU A 66 6.65 1.82 9.07
CA GLU A 66 6.90 2.78 10.15
C GLU A 66 7.21 4.18 9.63
N GLN A 67 7.22 4.38 8.33
CA GLN A 67 7.48 5.68 7.71
C GLN A 67 6.17 6.44 7.51
#